data_d70f3432d5ea3f7dae642af39a2384cb
#
_entry.id   d70f3432d5ea3f7dae642af39a2384cb
#
_cell.length_a   1.000
_cell.length_b   1.000
_cell.length_c   1.000
_cell.angle_alpha   90.00
_cell.angle_beta   90.00
_cell.angle_gamma   90.00
#
_symmetry.space_group_name_H-M   'P 1'
#
loop_
_entity.id
_entity.type
_entity.pdbx_description
1 polymer ?
#
loop_
_entity_poly.entity_id
_entity_poly.type
_entity_poly.pdbx_seq_one_letter_code
_entity_poly.pdbx_strand_id
1 'polypeptide(L)'
;MSDAPPVIVLGAQRSGTTALASVLDAAFDKVGGIFTVNGKLPYILHRWVTAADLQARHLRVDEMIWALRRKAPFGTNSERWLGTTETVLRAAAVAVSAGAVADPVQLRRDVLAGAYAGATRFGDKYNEYLLELDALAESLPDAHWVLLIRNPEAVARSTLRWAGDRPWRPSDRGAALAKWVAWHEPWLAHPRTADQRLCTVVEYSQLCAGRGLSRLGSRLDIDLAPYRELLTESPAPTDAALPTRVRDTWTRLLGQAGL
;
A
#
# COMPACT_ATOMS: atom_id res chain seq x y z
N MET A 1 2.69 -3.82 21.02
CA MET A 1 2.84 -3.37 19.60
C MET A 1 4.31 -3.48 19.23
N SER A 2 4.61 -3.75 17.98
CA SER A 2 5.98 -3.73 17.44
C SER A 2 6.63 -2.35 17.68
N ASP A 3 7.91 -2.32 18.07
CA ASP A 3 8.66 -1.07 18.16
C ASP A 3 9.01 -0.47 16.79
N ALA A 4 8.91 -1.27 15.72
CA ALA A 4 9.14 -0.82 14.37
C ALA A 4 7.87 -0.21 13.75
N PRO A 5 7.97 0.93 13.05
CA PRO A 5 6.82 1.55 12.40
C PRO A 5 6.23 0.63 11.31
N PRO A 6 4.90 0.63 11.13
CA PRO A 6 4.27 -0.07 10.02
C PRO A 6 4.81 0.39 8.66
N VAL A 7 4.93 -0.52 7.70
CA VAL A 7 5.42 -0.19 6.36
C VAL A 7 4.29 -0.32 5.34
N ILE A 8 3.95 0.79 4.68
CA ILE A 8 2.87 0.82 3.68
C ILE A 8 3.45 1.08 2.29
N VAL A 9 3.29 0.12 1.39
CA VAL A 9 3.72 0.27 0.00
C VAL A 9 2.60 0.87 -0.84
N LEU A 10 2.91 2.00 -1.42
CA LEU A 10 2.08 2.83 -2.29
C LEU A 10 2.60 2.78 -3.73
N GLY A 11 1.74 3.06 -4.67
CA GLY A 11 2.12 3.21 -6.07
C GLY A 11 0.97 2.96 -7.03
N ALA A 12 1.02 3.62 -8.17
CA ALA A 12 0.03 3.40 -9.22
C ALA A 12 0.01 1.95 -9.69
N GLN A 13 -1.12 1.52 -10.19
CA GLN A 13 -1.24 0.18 -10.79
C GLN A 13 -0.17 0.00 -11.87
N ARG A 14 0.43 -1.19 -11.95
CA ARG A 14 1.51 -1.58 -12.87
C ARG A 14 2.88 -0.95 -12.61
N SER A 15 3.06 -0.25 -11.49
CA SER A 15 4.37 0.28 -11.09
C SER A 15 5.32 -0.77 -10.50
N GLY A 16 4.89 -2.02 -10.32
CA GLY A 16 5.73 -3.08 -9.73
C GLY A 16 5.54 -3.26 -8.22
N THR A 17 4.53 -2.61 -7.63
CA THR A 17 4.27 -2.66 -6.17
C THR A 17 4.06 -4.08 -5.64
N THR A 18 3.53 -5.01 -6.45
CA THR A 18 3.39 -6.41 -6.05
C THR A 18 4.75 -7.11 -5.93
N ALA A 19 5.69 -6.86 -6.83
CA ALA A 19 7.03 -7.43 -6.74
C ALA A 19 7.79 -6.91 -5.51
N LEU A 20 7.73 -5.59 -5.24
CA LEU A 20 8.30 -5.03 -4.01
C LEU A 20 7.63 -5.61 -2.76
N ALA A 21 6.31 -5.78 -2.79
CA ALA A 21 5.57 -6.37 -1.68
C ALA A 21 5.99 -7.83 -1.42
N SER A 22 6.29 -8.62 -2.46
CA SER A 22 6.83 -9.98 -2.29
C SER A 22 8.23 -9.98 -1.68
N VAL A 23 9.07 -9.01 -2.02
CA VAL A 23 10.39 -8.80 -1.36
C VAL A 23 10.20 -8.51 0.13
N LEU A 24 9.28 -7.60 0.47
CA LEU A 24 9.02 -7.24 1.86
C LEU A 24 8.35 -8.38 2.63
N ASP A 25 7.45 -9.15 2.02
CA ASP A 25 6.85 -10.33 2.64
C ASP A 25 7.93 -11.35 3.05
N ALA A 26 8.81 -11.71 2.13
CA ALA A 26 9.89 -12.65 2.41
C ALA A 26 10.87 -12.14 3.48
N ALA A 27 11.21 -10.83 3.45
CA ALA A 27 12.11 -10.24 4.43
C ALA A 27 11.44 -10.11 5.81
N PHE A 28 10.16 -9.75 5.89
CA PHE A 28 9.42 -9.66 7.15
C PHE A 28 9.22 -11.03 7.78
N ASP A 29 8.85 -12.05 7.00
CA ASP A 29 8.70 -13.43 7.48
C ASP A 29 9.98 -13.92 8.15
N LYS A 30 11.14 -13.63 7.57
CA LYS A 30 12.45 -14.02 8.12
C LYS A 30 12.70 -13.50 9.55
N VAL A 31 12.09 -12.38 9.92
CA VAL A 31 12.24 -11.75 11.25
C VAL A 31 10.97 -11.90 12.12
N GLY A 32 10.03 -12.76 11.74
CA GLY A 32 8.77 -12.97 12.48
C GLY A 32 7.76 -11.84 12.30
N GLY A 33 7.88 -11.06 11.22
CA GLY A 33 6.94 -10.03 10.84
C GLY A 33 5.82 -10.55 9.93
N ILE A 34 4.89 -9.66 9.59
CA ILE A 34 3.78 -9.94 8.66
C ILE A 34 3.73 -8.81 7.62
N PHE A 35 3.84 -9.16 6.34
CA PHE A 35 3.56 -8.22 5.25
C PHE A 35 2.41 -8.77 4.41
N THR A 36 1.31 -8.01 4.30
CA THR A 36 0.16 -8.43 3.51
C THR A 36 0.17 -7.78 2.13
N VAL A 37 0.00 -8.58 1.09
CA VAL A 37 -0.15 -8.08 -0.28
C VAL A 37 -1.63 -8.04 -0.62
N ASN A 38 -2.19 -6.86 -0.81
CA ASN A 38 -3.62 -6.57 -0.91
C ASN A 38 -4.41 -6.89 0.38
N GLY A 39 -3.84 -6.64 1.54
CA GLY A 39 -4.55 -6.73 2.83
C GLY A 39 -5.71 -5.77 2.91
N LYS A 40 -5.54 -4.54 2.44
CA LYS A 40 -6.57 -3.48 2.31
C LYS A 40 -7.38 -3.19 3.59
N LEU A 41 -6.91 -3.66 4.76
CA LEU A 41 -7.65 -3.48 6.00
C LEU A 41 -7.85 -2.00 6.38
N PRO A 42 -6.82 -1.12 6.34
CA PRO A 42 -7.03 0.33 6.55
C PRO A 42 -8.12 0.94 5.66
N TYR A 43 -8.13 0.56 4.37
CA TYR A 43 -9.13 1.02 3.41
C TYR A 43 -10.55 0.58 3.74
N ILE A 44 -10.72 -0.68 4.17
CA ILE A 44 -12.01 -1.24 4.58
C ILE A 44 -12.49 -0.57 5.86
N LEU A 45 -11.63 -0.44 6.85
CA LEU A 45 -11.97 0.17 8.14
C LEU A 45 -12.38 1.64 7.99
N HIS A 46 -11.66 2.41 7.17
CA HIS A 46 -12.04 3.80 6.91
C HIS A 46 -13.47 3.93 6.37
N ARG A 47 -13.90 3.03 5.50
CA ARG A 47 -15.21 3.05 4.85
C ARG A 47 -16.35 2.51 5.72
N TRP A 48 -16.05 1.60 6.63
CA TRP A 48 -17.08 0.82 7.33
C TRP A 48 -16.97 0.85 8.86
N VAL A 49 -16.10 1.70 9.39
CA VAL A 49 -16.03 2.03 10.82
C VAL A 49 -16.14 3.54 10.93
N THR A 50 -17.37 4.04 10.97
CA THR A 50 -17.70 5.48 10.97
C THR A 50 -18.41 5.87 12.25
N ALA A 51 -18.52 7.16 12.53
CA ALA A 51 -19.31 7.66 13.66
C ALA A 51 -20.78 7.21 13.58
N ALA A 52 -21.35 7.12 12.37
CA ALA A 52 -22.72 6.65 12.17
C ALA A 52 -22.89 5.17 12.54
N ASP A 53 -21.90 4.31 12.22
CA ASP A 53 -21.92 2.89 12.59
C ASP A 53 -21.87 2.74 14.13
N LEU A 54 -21.04 3.55 14.82
CA LEU A 54 -20.96 3.55 16.28
C LEU A 54 -22.26 4.05 16.93
N GLN A 55 -22.86 5.11 16.41
CA GLN A 55 -24.15 5.62 16.87
C GLN A 55 -25.28 4.58 16.69
N ALA A 56 -25.27 3.87 15.56
CA ALA A 56 -26.20 2.78 15.29
C ALA A 56 -25.92 1.51 16.12
N ARG A 57 -24.81 1.47 16.87
CA ARG A 57 -24.31 0.28 17.58
C ARG A 57 -24.22 -0.96 16.69
N HIS A 58 -23.84 -0.75 15.44
CA HIS A 58 -23.80 -1.81 14.45
C HIS A 58 -22.58 -1.68 13.53
N LEU A 59 -21.72 -2.71 13.50
CA LEU A 59 -20.66 -2.85 12.49
C LEU A 59 -21.06 -3.91 11.47
N ARG A 60 -20.85 -3.60 10.21
CA ARG A 60 -21.09 -4.52 9.07
C ARG A 60 -19.94 -5.51 8.92
N VAL A 61 -19.72 -6.34 9.95
CA VAL A 61 -18.55 -7.23 10.03
C VAL A 61 -18.54 -8.28 8.93
N ASP A 62 -19.69 -8.86 8.61
CA ASP A 62 -19.75 -9.90 7.58
C ASP A 62 -19.42 -9.33 6.19
N GLU A 63 -19.82 -8.11 5.89
CA GLU A 63 -19.44 -7.40 4.67
C GLU A 63 -17.95 -7.07 4.64
N MET A 64 -17.37 -6.63 5.76
CA MET A 64 -15.93 -6.40 5.86
C MET A 64 -15.14 -7.68 5.63
N ILE A 65 -15.53 -8.79 6.27
CA ILE A 65 -14.90 -10.10 6.08
C ILE A 65 -15.07 -10.59 4.64
N TRP A 66 -16.26 -10.46 4.08
CA TRP A 66 -16.50 -10.78 2.68
C TRP A 66 -15.61 -9.96 1.74
N ALA A 67 -15.48 -8.66 1.96
CA ALA A 67 -14.62 -7.79 1.17
C ALA A 67 -13.13 -8.16 1.29
N LEU A 68 -12.67 -8.59 2.47
CA LEU A 68 -11.33 -9.12 2.67
C LEU A 68 -11.13 -10.43 1.88
N ARG A 69 -12.08 -11.37 1.96
CA ARG A 69 -12.00 -12.70 1.35
C ARG A 69 -12.24 -12.70 -0.17
N ARG A 70 -13.09 -11.81 -0.70
CA ARG A 70 -13.42 -11.72 -2.13
C ARG A 70 -12.19 -11.60 -3.03
N LYS A 71 -11.17 -10.89 -2.58
CA LYS A 71 -9.84 -10.84 -3.17
C LYS A 71 -8.86 -10.95 -2.03
N ALA A 72 -8.69 -12.18 -1.58
CA ALA A 72 -7.88 -12.47 -0.41
C ALA A 72 -6.48 -11.87 -0.55
N PRO A 73 -5.88 -11.39 0.54
CA PRO A 73 -4.47 -11.05 0.55
C PRO A 73 -3.65 -12.30 0.27
N PHE A 74 -2.45 -12.10 -0.21
CA PHE A 74 -1.46 -13.16 -0.34
C PHE A 74 -0.16 -12.74 0.33
N GLY A 75 0.75 -13.69 0.51
CA GLY A 75 1.96 -13.59 1.31
C GLY A 75 2.05 -14.75 2.28
N THR A 76 3.22 -14.97 2.84
CA THR A 76 3.55 -16.16 3.66
C THR A 76 2.60 -16.33 4.85
N ASN A 77 2.23 -15.24 5.51
CA ASN A 77 1.39 -15.26 6.71
C ASN A 77 -0.08 -14.83 6.46
N SER A 78 -0.51 -14.74 5.19
CA SER A 78 -1.79 -14.12 4.83
C SER A 78 -3.02 -14.84 5.39
N GLU A 79 -3.05 -16.19 5.38
CA GLU A 79 -4.16 -16.98 5.93
C GLU A 79 -4.28 -16.81 7.45
N ARG A 80 -3.16 -16.87 8.17
CA ARG A 80 -3.14 -16.66 9.62
C ARG A 80 -3.59 -15.24 9.95
N TRP A 81 -3.07 -14.24 9.23
CA TRP A 81 -3.47 -12.85 9.39
C TRP A 81 -4.97 -12.64 9.14
N LEU A 82 -5.52 -13.27 8.10
CA LEU A 82 -6.94 -13.17 7.77
C LEU A 82 -7.83 -13.74 8.87
N GLY A 83 -7.47 -14.91 9.43
CA GLY A 83 -8.19 -15.52 10.56
C GLY A 83 -8.12 -14.66 11.82
N THR A 84 -6.94 -14.09 12.13
CA THR A 84 -6.78 -13.17 13.25
C THR A 84 -7.62 -11.90 13.05
N THR A 85 -7.58 -11.32 11.86
CA THR A 85 -8.35 -10.12 11.51
C THR A 85 -9.86 -10.36 11.65
N GLU A 86 -10.36 -11.53 11.20
CA GLU A 86 -11.77 -11.89 11.37
C GLU A 86 -12.16 -11.95 12.85
N THR A 87 -11.33 -12.58 13.68
CA THR A 87 -11.57 -12.67 15.13
C THR A 87 -11.64 -11.28 15.78
N VAL A 88 -10.69 -10.41 15.43
CA VAL A 88 -10.63 -9.03 15.95
C VAL A 88 -11.84 -8.20 15.50
N LEU A 89 -12.26 -8.32 14.23
CA LEU A 89 -13.45 -7.62 13.72
C LEU A 89 -14.71 -8.07 14.42
N ARG A 90 -14.88 -9.36 14.71
CA ARG A 90 -16.04 -9.86 15.45
C ARG A 90 -16.05 -9.38 16.91
N ALA A 91 -14.89 -9.33 17.56
CA ALA A 91 -14.77 -8.75 18.90
C ALA A 91 -15.10 -7.25 18.91
N ALA A 92 -14.63 -6.50 17.91
CA ALA A 92 -14.97 -5.09 17.74
C ALA A 92 -16.48 -4.88 17.57
N ALA A 93 -17.16 -5.74 16.79
CA ALA A 93 -18.61 -5.66 16.63
C ALA A 93 -19.38 -5.86 17.94
N VAL A 94 -18.94 -6.80 18.77
CA VAL A 94 -19.52 -7.02 20.11
C VAL A 94 -19.34 -5.78 20.98
N ALA A 95 -18.16 -5.18 21.00
CA ALA A 95 -17.87 -3.96 21.77
C ALA A 95 -18.72 -2.77 21.31
N VAL A 96 -18.88 -2.59 19.99
CA VAL A 96 -19.74 -1.54 19.42
C VAL A 96 -21.21 -1.78 19.76
N SER A 97 -21.71 -3.00 19.65
CA SER A 97 -23.09 -3.34 19.99
C SER A 97 -23.39 -3.10 21.47
N ALA A 98 -22.42 -3.32 22.34
CA ALA A 98 -22.52 -3.01 23.77
C ALA A 98 -22.41 -1.51 24.08
N GLY A 99 -22.11 -0.66 23.10
CA GLY A 99 -21.89 0.78 23.29
C GLY A 99 -20.58 1.11 24.03
N ALA A 100 -19.63 0.18 24.04
CA ALA A 100 -18.35 0.35 24.73
C ALA A 100 -17.31 1.18 23.93
N VAL A 101 -17.63 1.56 22.68
CA VAL A 101 -16.74 2.28 21.77
C VAL A 101 -17.38 3.58 21.34
N ALA A 102 -16.66 4.72 21.51
CA ALA A 102 -17.16 6.04 21.15
C ALA A 102 -16.36 6.70 20.01
N ASP A 103 -15.10 6.29 19.79
CA ASP A 103 -14.20 6.89 18.80
C ASP A 103 -13.93 5.91 17.65
N PRO A 104 -14.41 6.22 16.43
CA PRO A 104 -14.17 5.37 15.26
C PRO A 104 -12.70 5.33 14.82
N VAL A 105 -11.91 6.40 15.06
CA VAL A 105 -10.49 6.44 14.73
C VAL A 105 -9.73 5.49 15.64
N GLN A 106 -10.00 5.57 16.94
CA GLN A 106 -9.35 4.67 17.91
C GLN A 106 -9.75 3.23 17.63
N LEU A 107 -11.01 2.94 17.32
CA LEU A 107 -11.44 1.59 16.96
C LEU A 107 -10.70 1.05 15.73
N ARG A 108 -10.50 1.88 14.69
CA ARG A 108 -9.74 1.48 13.52
C ARG A 108 -8.29 1.12 13.87
N ARG A 109 -7.66 1.91 14.73
CA ARG A 109 -6.29 1.66 15.23
C ARG A 109 -6.22 0.38 16.05
N ASP A 110 -7.18 0.15 16.93
CA ASP A 110 -7.23 -1.06 17.77
C ASP A 110 -7.43 -2.33 16.93
N VAL A 111 -8.28 -2.27 15.92
CA VAL A 111 -8.47 -3.39 14.97
C VAL A 111 -7.19 -3.65 14.19
N LEU A 112 -6.50 -2.61 13.71
CA LEU A 112 -5.22 -2.76 13.01
C LEU A 112 -4.16 -3.37 13.94
N ALA A 113 -4.03 -2.87 15.16
CA ALA A 113 -3.10 -3.41 16.15
C ALA A 113 -3.39 -4.89 16.46
N GLY A 114 -4.65 -5.23 16.62
CA GLY A 114 -5.09 -6.61 16.87
C GLY A 114 -4.85 -7.53 15.67
N ALA A 115 -5.09 -7.07 14.44
CA ALA A 115 -4.88 -7.86 13.23
C ALA A 115 -3.41 -8.26 13.01
N TYR A 116 -2.47 -7.47 13.50
CA TYR A 116 -1.02 -7.71 13.42
C TYR A 116 -0.39 -8.07 14.77
N ALA A 117 -1.21 -8.46 15.75
CA ALA A 117 -0.71 -8.82 17.07
C ALA A 117 0.32 -9.97 17.02
N GLY A 118 1.41 -9.81 17.76
CA GLY A 118 2.49 -10.79 17.81
C GLY A 118 3.50 -10.72 16.67
N ALA A 119 3.28 -9.88 15.66
CA ALA A 119 4.29 -9.63 14.63
C ALA A 119 5.39 -8.68 15.16
N THR A 120 6.64 -8.98 14.87
CA THR A 120 7.80 -8.11 15.22
C THR A 120 7.77 -6.80 14.43
N ARG A 121 7.22 -6.84 13.24
CA ARG A 121 6.91 -5.71 12.35
C ARG A 121 5.78 -6.08 11.40
N PHE A 122 5.10 -5.09 10.87
CA PHE A 122 4.06 -5.37 9.91
C PHE A 122 4.00 -4.33 8.78
N GLY A 123 3.34 -4.73 7.71
CA GLY A 123 3.10 -3.85 6.58
C GLY A 123 2.01 -4.37 5.67
N ASP A 124 1.60 -3.52 4.76
CA ASP A 124 0.60 -3.84 3.74
C ASP A 124 0.87 -3.10 2.43
N LYS A 125 0.37 -3.67 1.37
CA LYS A 125 0.34 -3.07 0.05
C LYS A 125 -1.06 -3.15 -0.53
N TYR A 126 -1.66 -1.99 -0.81
CA TYR A 126 -2.89 -1.89 -1.57
C TYR A 126 -2.84 -0.63 -2.45
N ASN A 127 -3.12 -0.75 -3.75
CA ASN A 127 -2.87 0.36 -4.68
C ASN A 127 -3.72 1.60 -4.36
N GLU A 128 -4.97 1.39 -3.96
CA GLU A 128 -5.94 2.44 -3.69
C GLU A 128 -5.59 3.30 -2.46
N TYR A 129 -4.65 2.88 -1.61
CA TYR A 129 -4.11 3.72 -0.53
C TYR A 129 -3.51 5.03 -1.04
N LEU A 130 -2.97 5.03 -2.26
CA LEU A 130 -2.42 6.24 -2.87
C LEU A 130 -3.49 7.32 -3.13
N LEU A 131 -4.76 6.93 -3.16
CA LEU A 131 -5.90 7.83 -3.35
C LEU A 131 -6.59 8.23 -2.02
N GLU A 132 -6.16 7.66 -0.90
CA GLU A 132 -6.82 7.79 0.43
C GLU A 132 -5.75 8.09 1.51
N LEU A 133 -4.80 8.98 1.21
CA LEU A 133 -3.64 9.24 2.07
C LEU A 133 -4.03 9.83 3.44
N ASP A 134 -5.03 10.70 3.51
CA ASP A 134 -5.51 11.26 4.79
C ASP A 134 -6.06 10.15 5.71
N ALA A 135 -6.88 9.26 5.16
CA ALA A 135 -7.44 8.12 5.90
C ALA A 135 -6.34 7.15 6.38
N LEU A 136 -5.31 6.96 5.56
CA LEU A 136 -4.16 6.15 5.92
C LEU A 136 -3.33 6.80 7.03
N ALA A 137 -3.07 8.12 6.95
CA ALA A 137 -2.37 8.88 7.98
C ALA A 137 -3.13 8.88 9.31
N GLU A 138 -4.46 8.99 9.27
CA GLU A 138 -5.30 8.94 10.47
C GLU A 138 -5.25 7.57 11.15
N SER A 139 -5.32 6.49 10.37
CA SER A 139 -5.34 5.13 10.90
C SER A 139 -3.96 4.63 11.36
N LEU A 140 -2.88 5.04 10.68
CA LEU A 140 -1.50 4.62 10.89
C LEU A 140 -0.57 5.85 10.89
N PRO A 141 -0.64 6.72 11.93
CA PRO A 141 0.11 7.98 11.95
C PRO A 141 1.63 7.81 11.91
N ASP A 142 2.14 6.71 12.46
CA ASP A 142 3.57 6.43 12.54
C ASP A 142 4.10 5.57 11.38
N ALA A 143 3.22 5.19 10.44
CA ALA A 143 3.63 4.31 9.33
C ALA A 143 4.68 4.95 8.44
N HIS A 144 5.66 4.16 8.01
CA HIS A 144 6.59 4.54 6.96
C HIS A 144 5.97 4.26 5.57
N TRP A 145 5.79 5.29 4.78
CA TRP A 145 5.22 5.18 3.44
C TRP A 145 6.32 5.00 2.40
N VAL A 146 6.20 3.95 1.61
CA VAL A 146 7.11 3.65 0.50
C VAL A 146 6.36 3.83 -0.80
N LEU A 147 6.60 4.93 -1.50
CA LEU A 147 6.06 5.14 -2.85
C LEU A 147 6.99 4.48 -3.87
N LEU A 148 6.49 3.47 -4.57
CA LEU A 148 7.16 2.90 -5.72
C LEU A 148 6.68 3.58 -7.00
N ILE A 149 7.58 4.29 -7.66
CA ILE A 149 7.35 4.92 -8.96
C ILE A 149 8.00 4.11 -10.07
N ARG A 150 7.45 4.22 -11.27
CA ARG A 150 7.99 3.60 -12.48
C ARG A 150 7.76 4.55 -13.65
N ASN A 151 8.67 4.49 -14.63
CA ASN A 151 8.55 5.27 -15.85
C ASN A 151 7.11 5.25 -16.40
N PRO A 152 6.46 6.40 -16.62
CA PRO A 152 5.05 6.48 -17.01
C PRO A 152 4.73 5.76 -18.31
N GLU A 153 5.65 5.75 -19.28
CA GLU A 153 5.48 5.02 -20.54
C GLU A 153 5.50 3.51 -20.32
N ALA A 154 6.38 3.01 -19.45
CA ALA A 154 6.42 1.60 -19.09
C ALA A 154 5.14 1.16 -18.37
N VAL A 155 4.58 2.01 -17.50
CA VAL A 155 3.29 1.77 -16.84
C VAL A 155 2.15 1.76 -17.86
N ALA A 156 2.08 2.74 -18.76
CA ALA A 156 1.06 2.82 -19.79
C ALA A 156 1.06 1.56 -20.67
N ARG A 157 2.23 1.17 -21.21
CA ARG A 157 2.37 -0.08 -21.99
C ARG A 157 1.95 -1.32 -21.22
N SER A 158 2.35 -1.43 -19.95
CA SER A 158 1.96 -2.55 -19.09
C SER A 158 0.46 -2.62 -18.84
N THR A 159 -0.18 -1.45 -18.69
CA THR A 159 -1.63 -1.34 -18.48
C THR A 159 -2.41 -1.77 -19.73
N LEU A 160 -1.97 -1.31 -20.90
CA LEU A 160 -2.64 -1.64 -22.18
C LEU A 160 -2.47 -3.11 -22.58
N ARG A 161 -1.35 -3.75 -22.21
CA ARG A 161 -1.11 -5.17 -22.44
C ARG A 161 -1.88 -6.10 -21.50
N TRP A 162 -2.45 -5.57 -20.43
CA TRP A 162 -3.15 -6.42 -19.47
C TRP A 162 -4.40 -7.02 -20.11
N ALA A 163 -4.45 -8.34 -20.16
CA ALA A 163 -5.60 -9.08 -20.67
C ALA A 163 -6.81 -8.95 -19.73
N GLY A 164 -7.99 -8.92 -20.29
CA GLY A 164 -9.27 -8.87 -19.59
C GLY A 164 -9.93 -7.51 -19.63
N ASP A 165 -11.25 -7.55 -19.71
CA ASP A 165 -12.11 -6.37 -19.65
C ASP A 165 -12.26 -5.91 -18.20
N ARG A 166 -11.81 -4.70 -17.91
CA ARG A 166 -11.90 -4.08 -16.59
C ARG A 166 -12.37 -2.63 -16.76
N PRO A 167 -13.47 -2.22 -16.12
CA PRO A 167 -14.01 -0.86 -16.27
C PRO A 167 -13.00 0.26 -15.95
N TRP A 168 -12.00 -0.02 -15.10
CA TRP A 168 -10.97 0.93 -14.72
C TRP A 168 -9.77 0.97 -15.68
N ARG A 169 -9.72 0.09 -16.70
CA ARG A 169 -8.60 0.02 -17.65
C ARG A 169 -8.70 1.17 -18.65
N PRO A 170 -7.63 1.97 -18.82
CA PRO A 170 -7.57 2.97 -19.87
C PRO A 170 -7.70 2.35 -21.27
N SER A 171 -8.38 3.04 -22.16
CA SER A 171 -8.60 2.61 -23.55
C SER A 171 -7.37 2.74 -24.44
N ASP A 172 -6.53 3.73 -24.14
CA ASP A 172 -5.39 4.12 -24.96
C ASP A 172 -4.21 4.67 -24.11
N ARG A 173 -3.10 4.97 -24.79
CA ARG A 173 -1.88 5.51 -24.17
C ARG A 173 -2.14 6.85 -23.45
N GLY A 174 -2.89 7.74 -24.06
CA GLY A 174 -3.17 9.06 -23.47
C GLY A 174 -3.95 8.93 -22.16
N ALA A 175 -5.02 8.14 -22.16
CA ALA A 175 -5.80 7.83 -20.97
C ALA A 175 -4.96 7.12 -19.88
N ALA A 176 -4.06 6.21 -20.28
CA ALA A 176 -3.16 5.53 -19.34
C ALA A 176 -2.18 6.50 -18.67
N LEU A 177 -1.60 7.43 -19.42
CA LEU A 177 -0.71 8.47 -18.90
C LEU A 177 -1.46 9.48 -18.03
N ALA A 178 -2.66 9.90 -18.42
CA ALA A 178 -3.51 10.78 -17.60
C ALA A 178 -3.87 10.12 -16.27
N LYS A 179 -4.24 8.84 -16.28
CA LYS A 179 -4.49 8.06 -15.06
C LYS A 179 -3.23 7.97 -14.19
N TRP A 180 -2.06 7.76 -14.79
CA TRP A 180 -0.80 7.71 -14.05
C TRP A 180 -0.55 9.03 -13.30
N VAL A 181 -0.76 10.19 -13.94
CA VAL A 181 -0.67 11.50 -13.29
C VAL A 181 -1.67 11.63 -12.15
N ALA A 182 -2.95 11.37 -12.41
CA ALA A 182 -4.02 11.50 -11.41
C ALA A 182 -3.78 10.65 -10.16
N TRP A 183 -3.12 9.49 -10.30
CA TRP A 183 -2.77 8.63 -9.16
C TRP A 183 -1.61 9.18 -8.32
N HIS A 184 -0.70 9.98 -8.90
CA HIS A 184 0.43 10.53 -8.16
C HIS A 184 0.19 11.95 -7.62
N GLU A 185 -0.84 12.65 -8.11
CA GLU A 185 -1.19 13.99 -7.62
C GLU A 185 -1.49 14.03 -6.12
N PRO A 186 -2.27 13.10 -5.52
CA PRO A 186 -2.50 13.08 -4.08
C PRO A 186 -1.19 12.99 -3.29
N TRP A 187 -0.25 12.15 -3.73
CA TRP A 187 1.07 12.06 -3.11
C TRP A 187 1.82 13.40 -3.17
N LEU A 188 1.88 14.02 -4.34
CA LEU A 188 2.61 15.28 -4.53
C LEU A 188 1.98 16.48 -3.81
N ALA A 189 0.72 16.38 -3.41
CA ALA A 189 -0.02 17.41 -2.69
C ALA A 189 -0.05 17.18 -1.18
N HIS A 190 0.15 15.96 -0.69
CA HIS A 190 -0.02 15.63 0.71
C HIS A 190 1.17 16.10 1.56
N PRO A 191 0.97 16.86 2.66
CA PRO A 191 2.05 17.49 3.43
C PRO A 191 3.02 16.48 4.07
N ARG A 192 2.54 15.30 4.48
CA ARG A 192 3.37 14.24 5.07
C ARG A 192 4.50 13.79 4.15
N THR A 193 4.32 13.84 2.82
CA THR A 193 5.31 13.33 1.86
C THR A 193 6.59 14.16 1.79
N ALA A 194 6.60 15.35 2.38
CA ALA A 194 7.80 16.15 2.57
C ALA A 194 8.71 15.62 3.71
N ASP A 195 8.17 14.81 4.63
CA ASP A 195 8.97 14.24 5.73
C ASP A 195 9.66 12.94 5.29
N GLN A 196 10.93 13.06 4.96
CA GLN A 196 11.75 11.91 4.54
C GLN A 196 11.98 10.85 5.63
N ARG A 197 11.67 11.14 6.89
CA ARG A 197 11.74 10.14 7.97
C ARG A 197 10.56 9.18 7.88
N LEU A 198 9.42 9.65 7.40
CA LEU A 198 8.17 8.90 7.29
C LEU A 198 7.87 8.41 5.87
N CYS A 199 8.57 8.95 4.87
CA CYS A 199 8.30 8.67 3.47
C CYS A 199 9.59 8.38 2.69
N THR A 200 9.53 7.37 1.82
CA THR A 200 10.62 7.05 0.88
C THR A 200 10.03 6.87 -0.52
N VAL A 201 10.62 7.52 -1.50
CA VAL A 201 10.30 7.28 -2.91
C VAL A 201 11.37 6.39 -3.53
N VAL A 202 10.96 5.33 -4.20
CA VAL A 202 11.85 4.37 -4.88
C VAL A 202 11.43 4.26 -6.34
N GLU A 203 12.40 4.35 -7.24
CA GLU A 203 12.17 4.14 -8.66
C GLU A 203 12.43 2.66 -9.03
N TYR A 204 11.54 2.08 -9.84
CA TYR A 204 11.51 0.64 -10.12
C TYR A 204 12.79 0.10 -10.76
N SER A 205 13.43 0.85 -11.68
CA SER A 205 14.68 0.38 -12.30
C SER A 205 15.85 0.39 -11.31
N GLN A 206 15.89 1.36 -10.39
CA GLN A 206 16.87 1.39 -9.31
C GLN A 206 16.65 0.24 -8.32
N LEU A 207 15.37 -0.13 -8.09
CA LEU A 207 15.04 -1.28 -7.27
C LEU A 207 15.59 -2.57 -7.89
N CYS A 208 15.30 -2.82 -9.18
CA CYS A 208 15.80 -3.98 -9.92
C CYS A 208 17.34 -4.00 -10.03
N ALA A 209 17.98 -2.85 -10.15
CA ALA A 209 19.44 -2.74 -10.14
C ALA A 209 20.09 -3.01 -8.76
N GLY A 210 19.29 -3.16 -7.70
CA GLY A 210 19.75 -3.42 -6.33
C GLY A 210 20.04 -2.16 -5.51
N ARG A 211 20.38 -1.02 -6.13
CA ARG A 211 20.65 0.24 -5.40
C ARG A 211 19.43 0.73 -4.61
N GLY A 212 18.24 0.63 -5.20
CA GLY A 212 16.98 0.97 -4.54
C GLY A 212 16.68 0.06 -3.35
N LEU A 213 17.00 -1.24 -3.45
CA LEU A 213 16.83 -2.21 -2.36
C LEU A 213 17.72 -1.88 -1.16
N SER A 214 19.01 -1.63 -1.38
CA SER A 214 19.95 -1.30 -0.32
C SER A 214 19.53 -0.03 0.42
N ARG A 215 19.14 1.02 -0.32
CA ARG A 215 18.65 2.27 0.28
C ARG A 215 17.36 2.07 1.07
N LEU A 216 16.41 1.34 0.50
CA LEU A 216 15.14 1.03 1.18
C LEU A 216 15.38 0.16 2.42
N GLY A 217 16.22 -0.86 2.32
CA GLY A 217 16.60 -1.73 3.44
C GLY A 217 17.18 -0.96 4.61
N SER A 218 18.12 -0.03 4.34
CA SER A 218 18.69 0.86 5.36
C SER A 218 17.64 1.77 6.00
N ARG A 219 16.64 2.23 5.24
CA ARG A 219 15.55 3.06 5.77
C ARG A 219 14.58 2.28 6.66
N LEU A 220 14.35 1.03 6.34
CA LEU A 220 13.41 0.16 7.04
C LEU A 220 14.09 -0.69 8.13
N ASP A 221 15.41 -0.57 8.28
CA ASP A 221 16.22 -1.41 9.15
C ASP A 221 15.93 -2.91 8.93
N ILE A 222 16.06 -3.34 7.67
CA ILE A 222 15.88 -4.72 7.24
C ILE A 222 16.73 -5.04 6.00
N ASP A 223 17.38 -6.20 5.98
CA ASP A 223 18.14 -6.62 4.80
C ASP A 223 17.20 -7.12 3.68
N LEU A 224 17.16 -6.37 2.58
CA LEU A 224 16.38 -6.70 1.39
C LEU A 224 17.24 -7.27 0.25
N ALA A 225 18.55 -7.23 0.36
CA ALA A 225 19.46 -7.65 -0.71
C ALA A 225 19.29 -9.13 -1.13
N PRO A 226 19.04 -10.08 -0.21
CA PRO A 226 18.86 -11.50 -0.56
C PRO A 226 17.65 -11.79 -1.45
N TYR A 227 16.70 -10.85 -1.55
CA TYR A 227 15.43 -11.07 -2.27
C TYR A 227 15.37 -10.35 -3.62
N ARG A 228 16.53 -9.92 -4.13
CA ARG A 228 16.61 -9.20 -5.42
C ARG A 228 16.08 -10.04 -6.60
N GLU A 229 16.24 -11.34 -6.57
CA GLU A 229 15.77 -12.26 -7.62
C GLU A 229 14.25 -12.29 -7.77
N LEU A 230 13.49 -11.81 -6.77
CA LEU A 230 12.03 -11.64 -6.86
C LEU A 230 11.62 -10.45 -7.74
N LEU A 231 12.58 -9.62 -8.15
CA LEU A 231 12.36 -8.46 -9.00
C LEU A 231 12.74 -8.78 -10.44
N THR A 232 11.82 -8.55 -11.36
CA THR A 232 12.07 -8.74 -12.80
C THR A 232 12.31 -7.40 -13.47
N GLU A 233 13.46 -7.25 -14.13
CA GLU A 233 13.77 -6.06 -14.91
C GLU A 233 12.72 -5.85 -16.01
N SER A 234 12.40 -4.60 -16.24
CA SER A 234 11.51 -4.20 -17.31
C SER A 234 12.32 -3.70 -18.49
N PRO A 235 11.92 -4.03 -19.73
CA PRO A 235 12.53 -3.42 -20.90
C PRO A 235 12.57 -1.90 -20.78
N ALA A 236 13.68 -1.30 -21.19
CA ALA A 236 13.82 0.15 -21.22
C ALA A 236 12.62 0.78 -21.95
N PRO A 237 12.11 1.91 -21.44
CA PRO A 237 11.07 2.64 -22.15
C PRO A 237 11.62 3.11 -23.50
N THR A 238 10.78 3.10 -24.51
CA THR A 238 11.07 3.79 -25.77
C THR A 238 11.08 5.30 -25.52
N ASP A 239 11.91 6.05 -26.23
CA ASP A 239 12.02 7.52 -26.17
C ASP A 239 10.77 8.27 -26.74
N ALA A 240 9.59 7.77 -26.48
CA ALA A 240 8.37 8.46 -26.86
C ALA A 240 8.23 9.76 -26.05
N ALA A 241 8.04 10.89 -26.73
CA ALA A 241 7.85 12.17 -26.06
C ALA A 241 6.66 12.11 -25.08
N LEU A 242 6.93 12.43 -23.83
CA LEU A 242 5.90 12.50 -22.79
C LEU A 242 5.17 13.84 -22.88
N PRO A 243 3.84 13.87 -22.72
CA PRO A 243 3.10 15.11 -22.52
C PRO A 243 3.69 15.93 -21.35
N THR A 244 3.63 17.27 -21.46
CA THR A 244 4.26 18.16 -20.47
C THR A 244 3.86 17.84 -19.04
N ARG A 245 2.56 17.71 -18.73
CA ARG A 245 2.08 17.38 -17.38
C ARG A 245 2.65 16.04 -16.85
N VAL A 246 2.77 15.03 -17.71
CA VAL A 246 3.35 13.73 -17.34
C VAL A 246 4.83 13.87 -17.03
N ARG A 247 5.57 14.59 -17.88
CA ARG A 247 7.00 14.84 -17.69
C ARG A 247 7.26 15.62 -16.40
N ASP A 248 6.49 16.68 -16.15
CA ASP A 248 6.65 17.51 -14.94
C ASP A 248 6.34 16.71 -13.66
N THR A 249 5.28 15.91 -13.67
CA THR A 249 4.96 14.98 -12.58
C THR A 249 6.10 13.98 -12.36
N TRP A 250 6.61 13.37 -13.43
CA TRP A 250 7.71 12.41 -13.36
C TRP A 250 8.99 13.04 -12.81
N THR A 251 9.37 14.24 -13.29
CA THR A 251 10.56 14.97 -12.80
C THR A 251 10.46 15.27 -11.29
N ARG A 252 9.28 15.71 -10.82
CA ARG A 252 9.06 15.97 -9.39
C ARG A 252 9.22 14.70 -8.55
N LEU A 253 8.68 13.57 -9.01
CA LEU A 253 8.80 12.29 -8.32
C LEU A 253 10.24 11.75 -8.32
N LEU A 254 10.98 11.90 -9.43
CA LEU A 254 12.41 11.56 -9.50
C LEU A 254 13.22 12.41 -8.53
N GLY A 255 12.96 13.69 -8.43
CA GLY A 255 13.61 14.56 -7.45
C GLY A 255 13.41 14.08 -6.01
N GLN A 256 12.21 13.62 -5.65
CA GLN A 256 11.96 13.00 -4.33
C GLN A 256 12.66 11.65 -4.16
N ALA A 257 12.89 10.92 -5.25
CA ALA A 257 13.67 9.69 -5.25
C ALA A 257 15.20 9.94 -5.16
N GLY A 258 15.66 11.18 -5.27
CA GLY A 258 17.08 11.53 -5.30
C GLY A 258 17.77 11.16 -6.62
N LEU A 259 17.06 11.29 -7.74
CA LEU A 259 17.51 10.98 -9.11
C LEU A 259 17.42 12.22 -10.01
#